data_bfe6601fa1f518ca48fd03b29c1c63d5
#
_entry.id   bfe6601fa1f518ca48fd03b29c1c63d5
#
_cell.length_a   1.000
_cell.length_b   1.000
_cell.length_c   1.000
_cell.angle_alpha   90.00
_cell.angle_beta   90.00
_cell.angle_gamma   90.00
#
_symmetry.space_group_name_H-M   'P 1'
#
loop_
_entity.id
_entity.type
_entity.pdbx_description
1 polymer ?
#
loop_
_entity_poly.entity_id
_entity_poly.type
_entity_poly.pdbx_seq_one_letter_code
_entity_poly.pdbx_strand_id
1 'polypeptide(L)'
;MRPHVEEVEALVARVGTHPVWGYAHCRRVHELAKQLAEDERISYNPEVLHISALLHDIGLYKAYNLREARDHARRSATVARRILRDLDFPEEATRAVLDAISHHPPGPERGRWVEGTLLKDAVALDYLGAVGIGRVISMVGLEDDVPDLPSAVRHAESLHRSIPGFLILDSSSYIARERAIQAQSFFMDLKEATRSLELL
;
A
#
# COMPACT_ATOMS: atom_id res chain seq x y z
N MET A 1 10.51 -22.42 4.36
CA MET A 1 10.36 -20.98 4.09
C MET A 1 11.53 -20.58 3.21
N ARG A 2 11.46 -19.50 2.42
CA ARG A 2 12.55 -19.10 1.50
C ARG A 2 13.47 -18.16 2.25
N PRO A 3 14.80 -18.42 2.31
CA PRO A 3 15.71 -17.67 3.18
C PRO A 3 15.67 -16.15 2.97
N HIS A 4 15.59 -15.67 1.72
CA HIS A 4 15.53 -14.25 1.43
C HIS A 4 14.27 -13.56 1.98
N VAL A 5 13.11 -14.23 1.92
CA VAL A 5 11.86 -13.70 2.48
C VAL A 5 11.97 -13.52 3.98
N GLU A 6 12.53 -14.53 4.69
CA GLU A 6 12.70 -14.47 6.15
C GLU A 6 13.59 -13.30 6.58
N GLU A 7 14.70 -13.08 5.86
CA GLU A 7 15.64 -12.00 6.15
C GLU A 7 15.03 -10.63 5.89
N VAL A 8 14.33 -10.46 4.75
CA VAL A 8 13.63 -9.22 4.43
C VAL A 8 12.49 -8.96 5.41
N GLU A 9 11.71 -9.98 5.77
CA GLU A 9 10.61 -9.86 6.72
C GLU A 9 11.11 -9.46 8.12
N ALA A 10 12.18 -10.09 8.61
CA ALA A 10 12.81 -9.73 9.88
C ALA A 10 13.33 -8.28 9.88
N LEU A 11 13.91 -7.82 8.76
CA LEU A 11 14.34 -6.44 8.59
C LEU A 11 13.14 -5.50 8.67
N VAL A 12 12.09 -5.73 7.85
CA VAL A 12 10.93 -4.85 7.78
C VAL A 12 10.13 -4.85 9.08
N ALA A 13 10.00 -5.99 9.76
CA ALA A 13 9.37 -6.07 11.08
C ALA A 13 10.09 -5.18 12.12
N ARG A 14 11.42 -5.07 12.03
CA ARG A 14 12.24 -4.24 12.93
C ARG A 14 12.16 -2.75 12.62
N VAL A 15 12.17 -2.34 11.33
CA VAL A 15 12.26 -0.93 10.94
C VAL A 15 10.92 -0.31 10.54
N GLY A 16 9.94 -1.12 10.14
CA GLY A 16 8.61 -0.70 9.67
C GLY A 16 7.64 -0.50 10.82
N THR A 17 7.96 0.39 11.74
CA THR A 17 7.17 0.64 12.97
C THR A 17 6.06 1.67 12.81
N HIS A 18 5.94 2.28 11.63
CA HIS A 18 4.92 3.30 11.39
C HIS A 18 3.50 2.70 11.41
N PRO A 19 2.51 3.33 12.10
CA PRO A 19 1.17 2.77 12.25
C PRO A 19 0.40 2.64 10.93
N VAL A 20 0.68 3.49 9.93
CA VAL A 20 -0.06 3.54 8.65
C VAL A 20 0.59 2.71 7.56
N TRP A 21 1.90 2.88 7.33
CA TRP A 21 2.66 2.20 6.26
C TRP A 21 3.80 1.30 6.77
N GLY A 22 3.71 0.84 8.01
CA GLY A 22 4.67 -0.08 8.60
C GLY A 22 4.41 -1.55 8.25
N TYR A 23 5.07 -2.45 8.97
CA TYR A 23 5.04 -3.90 8.72
C TYR A 23 3.62 -4.48 8.67
N ALA A 24 2.70 -4.02 9.53
CA ALA A 24 1.31 -4.48 9.50
C ALA A 24 0.60 -4.15 8.17
N HIS A 25 0.89 -3.00 7.56
CA HIS A 25 0.42 -2.65 6.22
C HIS A 25 1.00 -3.60 5.16
N CYS A 26 2.32 -3.82 5.17
CA CYS A 26 2.97 -4.74 4.24
C CYS A 26 2.35 -6.14 4.25
N ARG A 27 2.04 -6.66 5.44
CA ARG A 27 1.38 -7.96 5.60
C ARG A 27 -0.03 -7.98 5.00
N ARG A 28 -0.86 -6.96 5.27
CA ARG A 28 -2.22 -6.89 4.68
C ARG A 28 -2.17 -6.80 3.16
N VAL A 29 -1.26 -5.98 2.64
CA VAL A 29 -1.05 -5.84 1.18
C VAL A 29 -0.65 -7.19 0.56
N HIS A 30 0.27 -7.94 1.20
CA HIS A 30 0.66 -9.26 0.71
C HIS A 30 -0.53 -10.25 0.69
N GLU A 31 -1.32 -10.30 1.77
CA GLU A 31 -2.50 -11.20 1.82
C GLU A 31 -3.57 -10.79 0.79
N LEU A 32 -3.83 -9.49 0.61
CA LEU A 32 -4.71 -9.01 -0.45
C LEU A 32 -4.21 -9.39 -1.84
N ALA A 33 -2.92 -9.19 -2.11
CA ALA A 33 -2.34 -9.54 -3.41
C ALA A 33 -2.43 -11.04 -3.72
N LYS A 34 -2.27 -11.90 -2.71
CA LYS A 34 -2.49 -13.35 -2.83
C LYS A 34 -3.95 -13.67 -3.15
N GLN A 35 -4.89 -13.08 -2.40
CA GLN A 35 -6.31 -13.26 -2.66
C GLN A 35 -6.67 -12.85 -4.10
N LEU A 36 -6.21 -11.69 -4.56
CA LEU A 36 -6.43 -11.24 -5.94
C LEU A 36 -5.89 -12.24 -6.97
N ALA A 37 -4.69 -12.78 -6.73
CA ALA A 37 -4.11 -13.78 -7.63
C ALA A 37 -4.93 -15.08 -7.67
N GLU A 38 -5.49 -15.51 -6.53
CA GLU A 38 -6.38 -16.67 -6.44
C GLU A 38 -7.70 -16.43 -7.17
N ASP A 39 -8.35 -15.29 -6.91
CA ASP A 39 -9.64 -14.91 -7.51
C ASP A 39 -9.55 -14.79 -9.05
N GLU A 40 -8.45 -14.23 -9.55
CA GLU A 40 -8.18 -14.05 -10.99
C GLU A 40 -7.49 -15.28 -11.63
N ARG A 41 -7.13 -16.30 -10.85
CA ARG A 41 -6.35 -17.47 -11.30
C ARG A 41 -5.02 -17.10 -11.96
N ILE A 42 -4.36 -16.07 -11.44
CA ILE A 42 -3.09 -15.58 -11.93
C ILE A 42 -1.93 -16.41 -11.39
N SER A 43 -1.07 -16.91 -12.28
CA SER A 43 0.22 -17.49 -11.90
C SER A 43 1.25 -16.38 -11.71
N TYR A 44 1.97 -16.40 -10.59
CA TYR A 44 2.97 -15.39 -10.21
C TYR A 44 4.14 -16.04 -9.47
N ASN A 45 5.24 -15.32 -9.29
CA ASN A 45 6.35 -15.73 -8.44
C ASN A 45 6.08 -15.33 -6.98
N PRO A 46 5.80 -16.29 -6.07
CA PRO A 46 5.43 -15.96 -4.68
C PRO A 46 6.52 -15.25 -3.89
N GLU A 47 7.80 -15.48 -4.23
CA GLU A 47 8.92 -14.82 -3.56
C GLU A 47 9.04 -13.36 -4.00
N VAL A 48 8.90 -13.10 -5.30
CA VAL A 48 8.88 -11.74 -5.86
C VAL A 48 7.72 -10.93 -5.25
N LEU A 49 6.51 -11.49 -5.25
CA LEU A 49 5.34 -10.80 -4.70
C LEU A 49 5.51 -10.49 -3.21
N HIS A 50 5.98 -11.45 -2.41
CA HIS A 50 6.15 -11.26 -0.97
C HIS A 50 7.20 -10.19 -0.66
N ILE A 51 8.38 -10.28 -1.29
CA ILE A 51 9.45 -9.29 -1.11
C ILE A 51 9.01 -7.91 -1.59
N SER A 52 8.27 -7.82 -2.71
CA SER A 52 7.73 -6.54 -3.20
C SER A 52 6.76 -5.93 -2.18
N ALA A 53 5.86 -6.73 -1.61
CA ALA A 53 4.93 -6.27 -0.58
C ALA A 53 5.64 -5.83 0.72
N LEU A 54 6.74 -6.47 1.10
CA LEU A 54 7.53 -6.07 2.26
C LEU A 54 8.30 -4.76 2.04
N LEU A 55 8.82 -4.53 0.83
CA LEU A 55 9.76 -3.44 0.54
C LEU A 55 9.12 -2.22 -0.14
N HIS A 56 7.83 -2.24 -0.56
CA HIS A 56 7.27 -1.17 -1.37
C HIS A 56 7.31 0.21 -0.70
N ASP A 57 7.19 0.27 0.62
CA ASP A 57 7.22 1.50 1.42
C ASP A 57 8.52 1.69 2.24
N ILE A 58 9.55 0.85 2.02
CA ILE A 58 10.80 0.88 2.81
C ILE A 58 11.48 2.26 2.81
N GLY A 59 11.31 3.04 1.73
CA GLY A 59 11.84 4.39 1.59
C GLY A 59 11.15 5.43 2.47
N LEU A 60 10.00 5.11 3.08
CA LEU A 60 9.29 5.97 4.05
C LEU A 60 9.79 5.75 5.48
N TYR A 61 10.48 4.66 5.76
CA TYR A 61 10.92 4.37 7.13
C TYR A 61 12.09 5.26 7.53
N LYS A 62 12.08 5.74 8.77
CA LYS A 62 13.11 6.66 9.31
C LYS A 62 14.54 6.17 9.07
N ALA A 63 14.75 4.84 9.10
CA ALA A 63 16.06 4.23 8.87
C ALA A 63 16.59 4.42 7.44
N TYR A 64 15.70 4.68 6.46
CA TYR A 64 16.03 4.74 5.03
C TYR A 64 15.53 5.99 4.32
N ASN A 65 15.03 6.98 5.06
CA ASN A 65 14.50 8.20 4.47
C ASN A 65 15.62 9.00 3.78
N LEU A 66 15.58 9.00 2.47
CA LEU A 66 16.52 9.75 1.62
C LEU A 66 15.94 11.15 1.37
N ARG A 67 16.52 12.18 1.99
CA ARG A 67 16.03 13.57 1.92
C ARG A 67 15.83 14.12 0.51
N GLU A 68 16.56 13.60 -0.48
CA GLU A 68 16.60 14.13 -1.85
C GLU A 68 15.52 13.57 -2.79
N ALA A 69 14.83 12.49 -2.42
CA ALA A 69 13.81 11.88 -3.28
C ALA A 69 12.40 12.31 -2.85
N ARG A 70 11.68 13.02 -3.73
CA ARG A 70 10.28 13.41 -3.49
C ARG A 70 9.31 12.26 -3.67
N ASP A 71 9.62 11.32 -4.55
CA ASP A 71 8.83 10.15 -4.88
C ASP A 71 9.21 8.97 -3.96
N HIS A 72 8.28 8.55 -3.08
CA HIS A 72 8.54 7.46 -2.13
C HIS A 72 8.74 6.11 -2.83
N ALA A 73 8.05 5.83 -3.93
CA ALA A 73 8.22 4.59 -4.69
C ALA A 73 9.64 4.48 -5.25
N ARG A 74 10.17 5.57 -5.79
CA ARG A 74 11.54 5.63 -6.29
C ARG A 74 12.58 5.48 -5.18
N ARG A 75 12.32 6.10 -4.01
CA ARG A 75 13.16 5.88 -2.82
C ARG A 75 13.15 4.42 -2.40
N SER A 76 11.96 3.82 -2.30
CA SER A 76 11.81 2.43 -1.92
C SER A 76 12.53 1.49 -2.88
N ALA A 77 12.40 1.69 -4.19
CA ALA A 77 13.13 0.91 -5.19
C ALA A 77 14.66 1.05 -5.05
N THR A 78 15.15 2.27 -4.73
CA THR A 78 16.59 2.51 -4.50
C THR A 78 17.10 1.76 -3.27
N VAL A 79 16.35 1.78 -2.16
CA VAL A 79 16.70 1.05 -0.94
C VAL A 79 16.59 -0.45 -1.15
N ALA A 80 15.50 -0.92 -1.76
CA ALA A 80 15.26 -2.33 -2.05
C ALA A 80 16.39 -2.94 -2.89
N ARG A 81 16.86 -2.23 -3.93
CA ARG A 81 18.01 -2.69 -4.75
C ARG A 81 19.26 -2.97 -3.92
N ARG A 82 19.56 -2.13 -2.92
CA ARG A 82 20.73 -2.35 -2.04
C ARG A 82 20.52 -3.58 -1.16
N ILE A 83 19.35 -3.69 -0.53
CA ILE A 83 19.00 -4.84 0.32
C ILE A 83 19.09 -6.15 -0.47
N LEU A 84 18.48 -6.21 -1.65
CA LEU A 84 18.46 -7.42 -2.49
C LEU A 84 19.85 -7.81 -2.99
N ARG A 85 20.67 -6.83 -3.35
CA ARG A 85 22.08 -7.09 -3.71
C ARG A 85 22.88 -7.66 -2.53
N ASP A 86 22.70 -7.09 -1.33
CA ASP A 86 23.43 -7.52 -0.14
C ASP A 86 22.97 -8.92 0.35
N LEU A 87 21.81 -9.40 -0.13
CA LEU A 87 21.27 -10.75 0.07
C LEU A 87 21.59 -11.72 -1.09
N ASP A 88 22.35 -11.32 -2.10
CA ASP A 88 22.61 -12.09 -3.32
C ASP A 88 21.32 -12.60 -4.00
N PHE A 89 20.24 -11.79 -3.96
CA PHE A 89 18.95 -12.12 -4.57
C PHE A 89 19.07 -12.17 -6.10
N PRO A 90 18.45 -13.16 -6.81
CA PRO A 90 18.62 -13.34 -8.25
C PRO A 90 18.27 -12.08 -9.05
N GLU A 91 19.11 -11.70 -10.01
CA GLU A 91 19.03 -10.44 -10.76
C GLU A 91 17.70 -10.28 -11.52
N GLU A 92 17.17 -11.34 -12.13
CA GLU A 92 15.89 -11.28 -12.84
C GLU A 92 14.73 -11.04 -11.87
N ALA A 93 14.71 -11.74 -10.73
CA ALA A 93 13.73 -11.55 -9.68
C ALA A 93 13.87 -10.16 -9.04
N THR A 94 15.09 -9.65 -8.86
CA THR A 94 15.36 -8.28 -8.42
C THR A 94 14.70 -7.26 -9.35
N ARG A 95 14.83 -7.43 -10.67
CA ARG A 95 14.18 -6.52 -11.64
C ARG A 95 12.66 -6.52 -11.49
N ALA A 96 12.05 -7.69 -11.30
CA ALA A 96 10.62 -7.80 -11.09
C ALA A 96 10.16 -7.11 -9.79
N VAL A 97 10.89 -7.31 -8.69
CA VAL A 97 10.63 -6.62 -7.39
C VAL A 97 10.73 -5.10 -7.55
N LEU A 98 11.78 -4.60 -8.18
CA LEU A 98 11.99 -3.16 -8.35
C LEU A 98 10.96 -2.51 -9.27
N ASP A 99 10.52 -3.21 -10.31
CA ASP A 99 9.43 -2.77 -11.18
C ASP A 99 8.12 -2.69 -10.39
N ALA A 100 7.77 -3.72 -9.64
CA ALA A 100 6.58 -3.73 -8.79
C ALA A 100 6.59 -2.57 -7.78
N ILE A 101 7.72 -2.36 -7.09
CA ILE A 101 7.88 -1.25 -6.14
C ILE A 101 7.75 0.11 -6.83
N SER A 102 8.35 0.29 -8.01
CA SER A 102 8.32 1.57 -8.71
C SER A 102 6.91 1.98 -9.18
N HIS A 103 6.03 1.00 -9.42
CA HIS A 103 4.69 1.24 -9.98
C HIS A 103 3.54 0.93 -8.99
N HIS A 104 3.86 0.68 -7.71
CA HIS A 104 2.83 0.33 -6.71
C HIS A 104 1.84 1.45 -6.36
N PRO A 105 2.18 2.77 -6.41
CA PRO A 105 1.22 3.80 -6.06
C PRO A 105 -0.02 3.77 -6.95
N PRO A 106 -1.23 4.01 -6.40
CA PRO A 106 -2.42 4.17 -7.22
C PRO A 106 -2.25 5.28 -8.26
N GLY A 107 -2.48 4.95 -9.53
CA GLY A 107 -2.28 5.89 -10.64
C GLY A 107 -2.30 5.18 -12.00
N PRO A 108 -2.14 5.90 -13.12
CA PRO A 108 -2.26 5.34 -14.47
C PRO A 108 -1.08 4.45 -14.87
N GLU A 109 0.09 4.62 -14.26
CA GLU A 109 1.29 3.87 -14.62
C GLU A 109 1.19 2.41 -14.17
N ARG A 110 1.72 1.50 -15.00
CA ARG A 110 1.70 0.05 -14.74
C ARG A 110 3.10 -0.52 -14.89
N GLY A 111 3.44 -1.46 -14.03
CA GLY A 111 4.64 -2.27 -14.14
C GLY A 111 4.55 -3.30 -15.26
N ARG A 112 5.69 -3.91 -15.57
CA ARG A 112 5.81 -4.93 -16.62
C ARG A 112 5.35 -6.32 -16.16
N TRP A 113 5.60 -6.65 -14.88
CA TRP A 113 5.34 -7.96 -14.32
C TRP A 113 3.99 -8.02 -13.60
N VAL A 114 3.40 -9.20 -13.58
CA VAL A 114 2.09 -9.45 -12.97
C VAL A 114 2.09 -9.20 -11.47
N GLU A 115 3.21 -9.45 -10.80
CA GLU A 115 3.39 -9.14 -9.37
C GLU A 115 3.24 -7.64 -9.09
N GLY A 116 3.65 -6.79 -10.04
CA GLY A 116 3.42 -5.34 -9.95
C GLY A 116 1.95 -4.96 -10.04
N THR A 117 1.17 -5.64 -10.88
CA THR A 117 -0.29 -5.45 -10.97
C THR A 117 -0.99 -5.88 -9.68
N LEU A 118 -0.64 -7.06 -9.16
CA LEU A 118 -1.18 -7.60 -7.91
C LEU A 118 -0.85 -6.69 -6.73
N LEU A 119 0.40 -6.24 -6.62
CA LEU A 119 0.85 -5.33 -5.56
C LEU A 119 0.11 -4.00 -5.62
N LYS A 120 0.02 -3.39 -6.80
CA LYS A 120 -0.62 -2.09 -7.01
C LYS A 120 -2.07 -2.09 -6.58
N ASP A 121 -2.85 -3.07 -7.03
CA ASP A 121 -4.26 -3.18 -6.69
C ASP A 121 -4.44 -3.48 -5.20
N ALA A 122 -3.59 -4.32 -4.61
CA ALA A 122 -3.63 -4.60 -3.17
C ALA A 122 -3.31 -3.36 -2.33
N VAL A 123 -2.30 -2.56 -2.71
CA VAL A 123 -1.99 -1.28 -2.05
C VAL A 123 -3.17 -0.31 -2.17
N ALA A 124 -3.75 -0.19 -3.35
CA ALA A 124 -4.91 0.66 -3.60
C ALA A 124 -6.11 0.25 -2.73
N LEU A 125 -6.40 -1.05 -2.66
CA LEU A 125 -7.48 -1.57 -1.82
C LEU A 125 -7.25 -1.33 -0.32
N ASP A 126 -6.02 -1.34 0.18
CA ASP A 126 -5.74 -1.11 1.61
C ASP A 126 -6.02 0.36 2.04
N TYR A 127 -6.29 1.26 1.09
CA TYR A 127 -6.82 2.62 1.35
C TYR A 127 -8.34 2.70 1.39
N LEU A 128 -9.07 1.61 1.12
CA LEU A 128 -10.52 1.62 1.03
C LEU A 128 -11.18 0.87 2.20
N GLY A 129 -12.44 1.21 2.47
CA GLY A 129 -13.24 0.60 3.53
C GLY A 129 -12.76 0.97 4.93
N ALA A 130 -13.16 0.17 5.92
CA ALA A 130 -12.89 0.44 7.34
C ALA A 130 -11.39 0.55 7.66
N VAL A 131 -10.55 -0.29 7.05
CA VAL A 131 -9.09 -0.25 7.24
C VAL A 131 -8.51 1.05 6.68
N GLY A 132 -8.90 1.43 5.46
CA GLY A 132 -8.43 2.65 4.81
C GLY A 132 -8.83 3.91 5.61
N ILE A 133 -10.08 3.99 6.05
CA ILE A 133 -10.57 5.08 6.90
C ILE A 133 -9.76 5.16 8.21
N GLY A 134 -9.59 4.03 8.90
CA GLY A 134 -8.83 3.97 10.15
C GLY A 134 -7.37 4.42 9.96
N ARG A 135 -6.73 4.00 8.86
CA ARG A 135 -5.37 4.44 8.50
C ARG A 135 -5.29 5.95 8.29
N VAL A 136 -6.22 6.53 7.52
CA VAL A 136 -6.22 7.98 7.25
C VAL A 136 -6.49 8.79 8.53
N ILE A 137 -7.44 8.37 9.37
CA ILE A 137 -7.71 9.03 10.64
C ILE A 137 -6.47 8.98 11.57
N SER A 138 -5.72 7.88 11.57
CA SER A 138 -4.51 7.77 12.38
C SER A 138 -3.35 8.67 11.92
N MET A 139 -3.47 9.34 10.77
CA MET A 139 -2.49 10.33 10.28
C MET A 139 -2.68 11.72 10.89
N VAL A 140 -3.79 11.99 11.58
CA VAL A 140 -4.06 13.30 12.20
C VAL A 140 -2.92 13.75 13.09
N GLY A 141 -2.34 14.92 12.75
CA GLY A 141 -1.21 15.49 13.46
C GLY A 141 0.15 14.78 13.24
N LEU A 142 0.20 13.74 12.40
CA LEU A 142 1.45 13.08 12.00
C LEU A 142 1.93 13.50 10.62
N GLU A 143 1.00 13.93 9.76
CA GLU A 143 1.26 14.36 8.38
C GLU A 143 0.77 15.79 8.19
N ASP A 144 1.56 16.61 7.50
CA ASP A 144 1.26 18.04 7.26
C ASP A 144 -0.06 18.25 6.50
N ASP A 145 -0.42 17.32 5.61
CA ASP A 145 -1.65 17.36 4.82
C ASP A 145 -2.89 16.90 5.60
N VAL A 146 -2.72 16.37 6.82
CA VAL A 146 -3.80 15.85 7.68
C VAL A 146 -3.70 16.45 9.07
N PRO A 147 -3.87 17.78 9.20
CA PRO A 147 -3.68 18.47 10.49
C PRO A 147 -4.78 18.17 11.53
N ASP A 148 -5.98 17.83 11.09
CA ASP A 148 -7.16 17.66 11.93
C ASP A 148 -8.10 16.55 11.42
N LEU A 149 -9.09 16.19 12.22
CA LEU A 149 -10.05 15.14 11.89
C LEU A 149 -10.92 15.48 10.67
N PRO A 150 -11.46 16.73 10.50
CA PRO A 150 -12.16 17.10 9.27
C PRO A 150 -11.31 16.92 8.00
N SER A 151 -10.03 17.24 8.05
CA SER A 151 -9.09 17.05 6.93
C SER A 151 -8.88 15.55 6.64
N ALA A 152 -8.73 14.72 7.68
CA ALA A 152 -8.64 13.27 7.53
C ALA A 152 -9.89 12.68 6.85
N VAL A 153 -11.08 13.11 7.28
CA VAL A 153 -12.35 12.65 6.68
C VAL A 153 -12.43 13.03 5.21
N ARG A 154 -12.15 14.30 4.88
CA ARG A 154 -12.13 14.77 3.47
C ARG A 154 -11.10 14.01 2.63
N HIS A 155 -9.93 13.73 3.20
CA HIS A 155 -8.89 12.96 2.52
C HIS A 155 -9.35 11.51 2.26
N ALA A 156 -9.91 10.84 3.26
CA ALA A 156 -10.47 9.49 3.12
C ALA A 156 -11.59 9.44 2.05
N GLU A 157 -12.52 10.41 2.04
CA GLU A 157 -13.55 10.51 1.01
C GLU A 157 -12.96 10.70 -0.39
N SER A 158 -11.89 11.50 -0.51
CA SER A 158 -11.19 11.72 -1.78
C SER A 158 -10.57 10.42 -2.31
N LEU A 159 -9.92 9.65 -1.44
CA LEU A 159 -9.35 8.34 -1.80
C LEU A 159 -10.43 7.36 -2.26
N HIS A 160 -11.59 7.29 -1.56
CA HIS A 160 -12.70 6.41 -1.94
C HIS A 160 -13.32 6.79 -3.30
N ARG A 161 -13.23 8.06 -3.72
CA ARG A 161 -13.69 8.50 -5.05
C ARG A 161 -12.67 8.23 -6.14
N SER A 162 -11.38 8.41 -5.87
CA SER A 162 -10.34 8.37 -6.91
C SER A 162 -9.75 6.99 -7.15
N ILE A 163 -9.51 6.22 -6.10
CA ILE A 163 -8.82 4.92 -6.18
C ILE A 163 -9.51 3.91 -7.11
N PRO A 164 -10.86 3.74 -7.09
CA PRO A 164 -11.51 2.78 -7.97
C PRO A 164 -11.20 2.96 -9.46
N GLY A 165 -10.91 4.19 -9.89
CA GLY A 165 -10.53 4.49 -11.28
C GLY A 165 -9.14 4.02 -11.69
N PHE A 166 -8.31 3.57 -10.76
CA PHE A 166 -6.95 3.09 -11.00
C PHE A 166 -6.79 1.58 -10.86
N LEU A 167 -7.83 0.87 -10.41
CA LEU A 167 -7.81 -0.58 -10.27
C LEU A 167 -7.75 -1.26 -11.63
N ILE A 168 -7.02 -2.37 -11.70
CA ILE A 168 -6.72 -3.08 -12.94
C ILE A 168 -7.51 -4.38 -13.03
N LEU A 169 -7.65 -5.10 -11.90
CA LEU A 169 -8.25 -6.42 -11.83
C LEU A 169 -9.77 -6.33 -11.56
N ASP A 170 -10.53 -7.26 -12.14
CA ASP A 170 -11.98 -7.32 -11.92
C ASP A 170 -12.33 -7.64 -10.47
N SER A 171 -11.59 -8.55 -9.85
CA SER A 171 -11.71 -8.88 -8.42
C SER A 171 -11.43 -7.68 -7.51
N SER A 172 -10.44 -6.86 -7.85
CA SER A 172 -10.13 -5.61 -7.13
C SER A 172 -11.31 -4.63 -7.22
N SER A 173 -11.90 -4.48 -8.41
CA SER A 173 -13.06 -3.62 -8.64
C SER A 173 -14.30 -4.10 -7.86
N TYR A 174 -14.47 -5.41 -7.72
CA TYR A 174 -15.52 -5.99 -6.89
C TYR A 174 -15.32 -5.64 -5.39
N ILE A 175 -14.13 -5.91 -4.86
CA ILE A 175 -13.79 -5.60 -3.45
C ILE A 175 -13.92 -4.09 -3.18
N ALA A 176 -13.51 -3.23 -4.12
CA ALA A 176 -13.62 -1.79 -3.97
C ALA A 176 -15.09 -1.33 -3.86
N ARG A 177 -16.01 -1.93 -4.62
CA ARG A 177 -17.45 -1.63 -4.52
C ARG A 177 -18.00 -1.98 -3.15
N GLU A 178 -17.69 -3.17 -2.62
CA GLU A 178 -18.11 -3.59 -1.27
C GLU A 178 -17.57 -2.63 -0.19
N ARG A 179 -16.29 -2.24 -0.30
CA ARG A 179 -15.67 -1.28 0.63
C ARG A 179 -16.24 0.13 0.50
N ALA A 180 -16.67 0.54 -0.70
CA ALA A 180 -17.33 1.83 -0.90
C ALA A 180 -18.70 1.91 -0.20
N ILE A 181 -19.49 0.84 -0.20
CA ILE A 181 -20.78 0.77 0.53
C ILE A 181 -20.55 0.95 2.03
N GLN A 182 -19.57 0.24 2.59
CA GLN A 182 -19.21 0.36 4.00
C GLN A 182 -18.75 1.79 4.37
N ALA A 183 -17.90 2.37 3.53
CA ALA A 183 -17.37 3.71 3.73
C ALA A 183 -18.46 4.78 3.64
N GLN A 184 -19.40 4.63 2.71
CA GLN A 184 -20.50 5.57 2.53
C GLN A 184 -21.36 5.67 3.80
N SER A 185 -21.73 4.54 4.41
CA SER A 185 -22.47 4.54 5.68
C SER A 185 -21.70 5.29 6.76
N PHE A 186 -20.42 4.97 6.95
CA PHE A 186 -19.57 5.66 7.94
C PHE A 186 -19.53 7.18 7.73
N PHE A 187 -19.32 7.65 6.51
CA PHE A 187 -19.24 9.08 6.24
C PHE A 187 -20.58 9.79 6.41
N MET A 188 -21.69 9.14 6.06
CA MET A 188 -23.04 9.70 6.27
C MET A 188 -23.34 9.85 7.77
N ASP A 189 -23.12 8.79 8.55
CA ASP A 189 -23.38 8.80 9.99
C ASP A 189 -22.51 9.84 10.71
N LEU A 190 -21.23 9.94 10.33
CA LEU A 190 -20.31 10.92 10.89
C LEU A 190 -20.75 12.36 10.59
N LYS A 191 -21.14 12.65 9.34
CA LYS A 191 -21.62 13.99 8.96
C LYS A 191 -22.93 14.36 9.63
N GLU A 192 -23.87 13.44 9.77
CA GLU A 192 -25.09 13.65 10.51
C GLU A 192 -24.81 13.99 11.97
N ALA A 193 -24.00 13.18 12.65
CA ALA A 193 -23.64 13.38 14.04
C ALA A 193 -22.88 14.68 14.32
N THR A 194 -22.17 15.24 13.32
CA THR A 194 -21.26 16.37 13.49
C THR A 194 -21.68 17.63 12.73
N ARG A 195 -22.92 17.73 12.29
CA ARG A 195 -23.41 18.86 11.45
C ARG A 195 -22.45 19.13 10.27
N SER A 196 -22.23 18.11 9.42
CA SER A 196 -21.33 18.20 8.28
C SER A 196 -19.87 18.56 8.64
N LEU A 197 -19.38 18.02 9.74
CA LEU A 197 -18.02 18.19 10.32
C LEU A 197 -17.78 19.53 11.03
N GLU A 198 -18.81 20.36 11.21
CA GLU A 198 -18.66 21.65 11.92
C GLU A 198 -18.39 21.50 13.44
N LEU A 199 -18.71 20.32 14.01
CA LEU A 199 -18.54 20.03 15.43
C LEU A 199 -17.28 19.19 15.73
N LEU A 200 -16.35 19.05 14.77
CA LEU A 200 -15.09 18.30 14.94
C LEU A 200 -13.89 19.24 15.14
#